data_8901e930e18611843e12058b27ce1225
#
_entry.id   8901e930e18611843e12058b27ce1225
#
_cell.length_a   1.000
_cell.length_b   1.000
_cell.length_c   1.000
_cell.angle_alpha   90.00
_cell.angle_beta   90.00
_cell.angle_gamma   90.00
#
_symmetry.space_group_name_H-M   'P 1'
#
loop_
_entity.id
_entity.type
_entity.pdbx_description
1 polymer ?
#
loop_
_entity_poly.entity_id
_entity_poly.type
_entity_poly.pdbx_seq_one_letter_code
_entity_poly.pdbx_strand_id
1 'polypeptide(L)'
;FPLFLDRRKAATPRLRFDALPGYDEAAAEIMPHAWKAGPQTLLLRRQLETLPDGGVVVMAVPANPYRCPPGPYERASLIAHFLKTHKPRAKLLILDAKDNFSKQRLFEAAWRDLYPGIVEWVSLSTGGRVIEVDVGARIVVTEFDRHRADVANIIPPQRAAAIARDSGAADRSGWCPVDPVSFESRLQPNIHVIGDAAVMGGMPKSAFAANAQAKTCAAAIAALLAGRTPATPKLINTCYSLVAPDYAISVAGVYRPAAN
;
A
#
# COMPACT_ATOMS: atom_id res chain seq x y z
N PHE A 1 -26.03 -22.48 2.88
CA PHE A 1 -24.69 -22.86 3.39
C PHE A 1 -24.15 -21.69 4.21
N PRO A 2 -23.96 -21.78 5.53
CA PRO A 2 -23.27 -20.76 6.29
C PRO A 2 -21.77 -20.99 6.13
N LEU A 3 -21.13 -20.29 5.20
CA LEU A 3 -19.70 -20.09 5.25
C LEU A 3 -19.39 -19.18 6.42
N PHE A 4 -19.05 -19.74 7.56
CA PHE A 4 -18.39 -19.04 8.67
C PHE A 4 -16.98 -18.65 8.21
N LEU A 5 -16.87 -17.60 7.41
CA LEU A 5 -15.60 -16.96 7.13
C LEU A 5 -15.24 -16.14 8.36
N ASP A 6 -14.10 -16.43 8.99
CA ASP A 6 -13.52 -15.53 9.98
C ASP A 6 -13.31 -14.17 9.30
N ARG A 7 -14.26 -13.25 9.55
CA ARG A 7 -14.32 -11.92 8.92
C ARG A 7 -13.02 -11.13 9.09
N ARG A 8 -12.22 -11.46 10.11
CA ARG A 8 -10.93 -10.81 10.38
C ARG A 8 -9.82 -11.27 9.44
N LYS A 9 -9.93 -12.46 8.84
CA LYS A 9 -8.92 -13.01 7.92
C LYS A 9 -9.28 -12.80 6.43
N ALA A 10 -10.56 -12.60 6.10
CA ALA A 10 -11.06 -12.64 4.73
C ALA A 10 -10.86 -11.34 3.93
N ALA A 11 -10.77 -10.18 4.57
CA ALA A 11 -10.91 -8.88 3.91
C ALA A 11 -9.61 -8.08 3.72
N THR A 12 -8.48 -8.52 4.25
CA THR A 12 -7.23 -7.75 4.17
C THR A 12 -6.30 -8.36 3.12
N PRO A 13 -5.78 -7.57 2.17
CA PRO A 13 -4.73 -8.04 1.26
C PRO A 13 -3.61 -8.73 2.03
N ARG A 14 -3.16 -9.87 1.53
CA ARG A 14 -2.05 -10.61 2.15
C ARG A 14 -0.73 -9.95 1.77
N LEU A 15 0.11 -9.75 2.76
CA LEU A 15 1.51 -9.43 2.56
C LEU A 15 2.22 -10.67 1.99
N ARG A 16 3.02 -10.47 0.98
CA ARG A 16 3.79 -11.52 0.31
C ARG A 16 5.19 -11.57 0.88
N PHE A 17 5.34 -12.21 2.03
CA PHE A 17 6.67 -12.48 2.59
C PHE A 17 7.51 -13.37 1.65
N ASP A 18 6.85 -14.27 0.93
CA ASP A 18 7.44 -15.16 -0.08
C ASP A 18 8.05 -14.41 -1.29
N ALA A 19 7.75 -13.14 -1.47
CA ALA A 19 8.21 -12.34 -2.60
C ALA A 19 9.44 -11.47 -2.29
N LEU A 20 9.96 -11.53 -1.07
CA LEU A 20 11.14 -10.77 -0.66
C LEU A 20 12.09 -11.70 0.11
N PRO A 21 13.18 -12.17 -0.49
CA PRO A 21 14.19 -13.00 0.15
C PRO A 21 14.67 -12.43 1.49
N GLY A 22 14.80 -13.30 2.50
CA GLY A 22 15.21 -12.92 3.84
C GLY A 22 14.13 -12.24 4.69
N TYR A 23 12.91 -12.07 4.17
CA TYR A 23 11.84 -11.41 4.89
C TYR A 23 10.62 -12.31 5.08
N ASP A 24 10.40 -12.79 6.29
CA ASP A 24 9.29 -13.63 6.72
C ASP A 24 8.54 -13.02 7.93
N GLU A 25 7.65 -13.77 8.55
CA GLU A 25 6.91 -13.32 9.74
C GLU A 25 7.84 -13.07 10.94
N ALA A 26 8.90 -13.86 11.10
CA ALA A 26 9.89 -13.68 12.17
C ALA A 26 10.76 -12.43 11.90
N ALA A 27 11.16 -12.23 10.65
CA ALA A 27 11.85 -11.02 10.21
C ALA A 27 11.03 -9.75 10.48
N ALA A 28 9.72 -9.81 10.30
CA ALA A 28 8.81 -8.68 10.55
C ALA A 28 8.72 -8.30 12.04
N GLU A 29 9.10 -9.17 12.98
CA GLU A 29 9.20 -8.83 14.41
C GLU A 29 10.49 -8.06 14.74
N ILE A 30 11.43 -7.97 13.81
CA ILE A 30 12.69 -7.23 13.94
C ILE A 30 12.70 -6.00 13.04
N MET A 31 12.25 -6.16 11.79
CA MET A 31 12.13 -5.12 10.77
C MET A 31 10.64 -4.96 10.38
N PRO A 32 9.83 -4.21 11.14
CA PRO A 32 8.38 -4.21 10.99
C PRO A 32 7.91 -3.69 9.64
N HIS A 33 6.91 -4.36 9.05
CA HIS A 33 6.17 -3.79 7.92
C HIS A 33 5.21 -2.68 8.37
N ALA A 34 4.65 -2.77 9.57
CA ALA A 34 3.65 -1.85 10.13
C ALA A 34 2.49 -1.52 9.15
N TRP A 35 2.16 -2.47 8.22
CA TRP A 35 1.12 -2.30 7.20
C TRP A 35 -0.24 -2.86 7.64
N LYS A 36 -0.25 -3.53 8.77
CA LYS A 36 -1.45 -3.91 9.53
C LYS A 36 -1.44 -3.16 10.85
N ALA A 37 -2.59 -2.61 11.23
CA ALA A 37 -2.76 -1.95 12.53
C ALA A 37 -2.54 -2.95 13.68
N GLY A 38 -2.03 -2.47 14.80
CA GLY A 38 -1.78 -3.27 15.99
C GLY A 38 -0.30 -3.41 16.35
N PRO A 39 0.19 -4.60 16.76
CA PRO A 39 1.55 -4.78 17.30
C PRO A 39 2.67 -4.23 16.41
N GLN A 40 2.54 -4.39 15.10
CA GLN A 40 3.53 -3.93 14.12
C GLN A 40 3.72 -2.39 14.11
N THR A 41 2.63 -1.64 14.27
CA THR A 41 2.72 -0.16 14.34
C THR A 41 3.34 0.30 15.66
N LEU A 42 3.05 -0.41 16.76
CA LEU A 42 3.65 -0.16 18.06
C LEU A 42 5.15 -0.52 18.08
N LEU A 43 5.52 -1.60 17.38
CA LEU A 43 6.93 -1.99 17.24
C LEU A 43 7.73 -0.91 16.51
N LEU A 44 7.25 -0.48 15.33
CA LEU A 44 7.89 0.59 14.57
C LEU A 44 8.03 1.88 15.41
N ARG A 45 6.98 2.26 16.13
CA ARG A 45 7.01 3.42 17.02
C ARG A 45 8.10 3.30 18.07
N ARG A 46 8.16 2.18 18.81
CA ARG A 46 9.20 1.96 19.84
C ARG A 46 10.61 2.02 19.26
N GLN A 47 10.82 1.47 18.07
CA GLN A 47 12.12 1.52 17.40
C GLN A 47 12.51 2.95 17.02
N LEU A 48 11.57 3.77 16.54
CA LEU A 48 11.82 5.18 16.25
C LEU A 48 12.13 5.97 17.54
N GLU A 49 11.41 5.72 18.63
CA GLU A 49 11.63 6.37 19.92
C GLU A 49 13.03 6.05 20.47
N THR A 50 13.53 4.83 20.27
CA THR A 50 14.86 4.38 20.72
C THR A 50 15.99 4.62 19.71
N LEU A 51 15.68 5.10 18.52
CA LEU A 51 16.67 5.43 17.49
C LEU A 51 17.69 6.46 18.05
N PRO A 52 19.01 6.24 17.91
CA PRO A 52 19.99 7.26 18.27
C PRO A 52 19.84 8.49 17.35
N ASP A 53 20.17 9.68 17.89
CA ASP A 53 20.25 10.87 17.04
C ASP A 53 21.45 10.75 16.08
N GLY A 54 21.15 10.83 14.78
CA GLY A 54 22.10 10.51 13.71
C GLY A 54 21.93 9.10 13.13
N GLY A 55 20.99 8.31 13.68
CA GLY A 55 20.64 6.98 13.13
C GLY A 55 19.92 7.05 11.79
N VAL A 56 19.87 5.91 11.09
CA VAL A 56 19.30 5.78 9.76
C VAL A 56 18.02 4.93 9.81
N VAL A 57 16.93 5.53 9.35
CA VAL A 57 15.67 4.82 9.08
C VAL A 57 15.62 4.47 7.60
N VAL A 58 15.43 3.18 7.28
CA VAL A 58 15.23 2.72 5.90
C VAL A 58 13.79 2.24 5.72
N MET A 59 13.10 2.77 4.73
CA MET A 59 11.74 2.34 4.35
C MET A 59 11.76 1.69 2.98
N ALA A 60 11.39 0.41 2.87
CA ALA A 60 11.18 -0.28 1.61
C ALA A 60 9.73 -0.16 1.16
N VAL A 61 9.51 0.30 -0.07
CA VAL A 61 8.18 0.49 -0.68
C VAL A 61 8.02 -0.45 -1.87
N PRO A 62 6.95 -1.28 -1.92
CA PRO A 62 6.78 -2.26 -2.99
C PRO A 62 6.32 -1.64 -4.30
N ALA A 63 6.48 -2.39 -5.40
CA ALA A 63 5.86 -2.09 -6.68
C ALA A 63 4.32 -2.14 -6.59
N ASN A 64 3.66 -1.46 -7.53
CA ASN A 64 2.20 -1.55 -7.68
C ASN A 64 1.77 -2.96 -8.15
N PRO A 65 0.53 -3.39 -7.83
CA PRO A 65 -0.46 -2.71 -7.00
C PRO A 65 -0.33 -3.08 -5.50
N TYR A 66 -0.65 -2.14 -4.64
CA TYR A 66 -0.74 -2.36 -3.19
C TYR A 66 -1.81 -1.45 -2.57
N ARG A 67 -2.26 -1.77 -1.36
CA ARG A 67 -3.28 -1.00 -0.64
C ARG A 67 -2.73 0.37 -0.21
N CYS A 68 -3.57 1.41 -0.32
CA CYS A 68 -3.26 2.78 0.10
C CYS A 68 -2.01 3.35 -0.59
N PRO A 69 -2.05 3.61 -1.90
CA PRO A 69 -0.87 4.06 -2.66
C PRO A 69 -0.09 5.25 -2.06
N PRO A 70 -0.71 6.28 -1.44
CA PRO A 70 0.03 7.35 -0.78
C PRO A 70 0.54 7.00 0.63
N GLY A 71 0.10 5.88 1.22
CA GLY A 71 0.37 5.52 2.61
C GLY A 71 1.84 5.45 3.01
N PRO A 72 2.77 4.89 2.21
CA PRO A 72 4.19 4.89 2.53
C PRO A 72 4.75 6.30 2.67
N TYR A 73 4.37 7.22 1.79
CA TYR A 73 4.91 8.59 1.74
C TYR A 73 4.31 9.48 2.82
N GLU A 74 3.06 9.25 3.20
CA GLU A 74 2.46 9.83 4.40
C GLU A 74 3.20 9.38 5.66
N ARG A 75 3.45 8.08 5.81
CA ARG A 75 4.26 7.54 6.90
C ARG A 75 5.67 8.13 6.91
N ALA A 76 6.31 8.22 5.75
CA ALA A 76 7.63 8.85 5.63
C ALA A 76 7.61 10.30 6.12
N SER A 77 6.58 11.05 5.77
CA SER A 77 6.40 12.44 6.24
C SER A 77 6.26 12.53 7.75
N LEU A 78 5.45 11.65 8.35
CA LEU A 78 5.26 11.62 9.81
C LEU A 78 6.51 11.13 10.56
N ILE A 79 7.27 10.18 9.99
CA ILE A 79 8.58 9.79 10.51
C ILE A 79 9.55 10.98 10.41
N ALA A 80 9.61 11.66 9.27
CA ALA A 80 10.47 12.83 9.08
C ALA A 80 10.15 13.95 10.06
N HIS A 81 8.86 14.17 10.34
CA HIS A 81 8.43 15.13 11.38
C HIS A 81 8.94 14.73 12.77
N PHE A 82 8.81 13.45 13.12
CA PHE A 82 9.35 12.92 14.37
C PHE A 82 10.88 13.09 14.45
N LEU A 83 11.60 12.73 13.39
CA LEU A 83 13.06 12.89 13.33
C LEU A 83 13.47 14.36 13.49
N LYS A 84 12.85 15.26 12.74
CA LYS A 84 13.12 16.70 12.84
C LYS A 84 12.97 17.22 14.27
N THR A 85 11.98 16.72 14.99
CA THR A 85 11.63 17.22 16.33
C THR A 85 12.48 16.60 17.43
N HIS A 86 12.84 15.30 17.30
CA HIS A 86 13.46 14.55 18.39
C HIS A 86 14.87 14.02 18.09
N LYS A 87 15.19 13.85 16.80
CA LYS A 87 16.45 13.23 16.30
C LYS A 87 16.96 13.99 15.07
N PRO A 88 17.31 15.28 15.17
CA PRO A 88 17.50 16.16 13.99
C PRO A 88 18.68 15.78 13.09
N ARG A 89 19.60 14.94 13.57
CA ARG A 89 20.72 14.41 12.76
C ARG A 89 20.40 13.10 12.06
N ALA A 90 19.27 12.45 12.42
CA ALA A 90 18.85 11.19 11.81
C ALA A 90 18.36 11.39 10.36
N LYS A 91 18.39 10.31 9.59
CA LYS A 91 18.00 10.28 8.17
C LYS A 91 16.89 9.27 7.93
N LEU A 92 16.06 9.55 6.94
CA LEU A 92 15.07 8.64 6.40
C LEU A 92 15.37 8.40 4.92
N LEU A 93 15.73 7.17 4.59
CA LEU A 93 15.94 6.70 3.23
C LEU A 93 14.72 5.91 2.79
N ILE A 94 14.07 6.32 1.70
CA ILE A 94 12.93 5.62 1.09
C ILE A 94 13.43 4.90 -0.16
N LEU A 95 13.46 3.56 -0.11
CA LEU A 95 13.83 2.69 -1.23
C LEU A 95 12.55 2.24 -1.94
N ASP A 96 12.34 2.71 -3.15
CA ASP A 96 11.08 2.56 -3.86
C ASP A 96 11.20 1.72 -5.13
N ALA A 97 10.38 0.69 -5.25
CA ALA A 97 10.31 -0.15 -6.45
C ALA A 97 9.50 0.51 -7.60
N LYS A 98 9.45 1.85 -7.64
CA LYS A 98 8.73 2.65 -8.67
C LYS A 98 9.47 3.94 -8.97
N ASP A 99 9.28 4.48 -10.17
CA ASP A 99 9.78 5.79 -10.59
C ASP A 99 8.82 6.94 -10.34
N ASN A 100 7.58 6.60 -9.97
CA ASN A 100 6.58 7.61 -9.64
C ASN A 100 5.57 7.06 -8.63
N PHE A 101 4.91 7.97 -7.90
CA PHE A 101 3.92 7.62 -6.91
C PHE A 101 2.80 8.66 -6.77
N SER A 102 1.74 8.26 -6.10
CA SER A 102 0.55 9.11 -5.90
C SER A 102 0.91 10.40 -5.15
N LYS A 103 0.57 11.56 -5.70
CA LYS A 103 0.84 12.90 -5.15
C LYS A 103 2.33 13.27 -5.03
N GLN A 104 3.19 12.63 -5.81
CA GLN A 104 4.65 12.77 -5.70
C GLN A 104 5.09 14.23 -5.57
N ARG A 105 4.69 15.11 -6.49
CA ARG A 105 5.09 16.51 -6.47
C ARG A 105 4.73 17.24 -5.17
N LEU A 106 3.58 16.88 -4.57
CA LEU A 106 3.14 17.49 -3.32
C LEU A 106 3.96 16.98 -2.12
N PHE A 107 4.27 15.68 -2.09
CA PHE A 107 5.13 15.10 -1.05
C PHE A 107 6.56 15.64 -1.14
N GLU A 108 7.16 15.63 -2.33
CA GLU A 108 8.52 16.15 -2.55
C GLU A 108 8.64 17.64 -2.19
N ALA A 109 7.64 18.45 -2.55
CA ALA A 109 7.59 19.85 -2.15
C ALA A 109 7.54 19.98 -0.61
N ALA A 110 6.64 19.23 0.04
CA ALA A 110 6.55 19.25 1.49
C ALA A 110 7.84 18.76 2.18
N TRP A 111 8.49 17.70 1.67
CA TRP A 111 9.76 17.22 2.24
C TRP A 111 10.89 18.23 2.09
N ARG A 112 11.00 18.86 0.92
CA ARG A 112 11.99 19.92 0.69
C ARG A 112 11.80 21.11 1.64
N ASP A 113 10.56 21.51 1.85
CA ASP A 113 10.24 22.73 2.61
C ASP A 113 10.22 22.46 4.13
N LEU A 114 9.72 21.30 4.55
CA LEU A 114 9.54 20.98 5.97
C LEU A 114 10.69 20.15 6.58
N TYR A 115 11.34 19.29 5.78
CA TYR A 115 12.32 18.29 6.24
C TYR A 115 13.61 18.29 5.40
N PRO A 116 14.21 19.48 5.14
CA PRO A 116 15.40 19.55 4.30
C PRO A 116 16.54 18.70 4.87
N GLY A 117 17.11 17.86 4.02
CA GLY A 117 18.22 16.99 4.38
C GLY A 117 17.89 15.81 5.30
N ILE A 118 16.62 15.60 5.67
CA ILE A 118 16.17 14.44 6.47
C ILE A 118 15.67 13.29 5.57
N VAL A 119 14.88 13.61 4.55
CA VAL A 119 14.26 12.60 3.66
C VAL A 119 15.05 12.49 2.37
N GLU A 120 15.41 11.27 2.01
CA GLU A 120 15.95 10.90 0.71
C GLU A 120 15.05 9.84 0.07
N TRP A 121 14.65 10.06 -1.18
CA TRP A 121 13.86 9.11 -1.95
C TRP A 121 14.68 8.58 -3.13
N VAL A 122 14.83 7.27 -3.18
CA VAL A 122 15.55 6.53 -4.23
C VAL A 122 14.52 5.79 -5.05
N SER A 123 14.37 6.16 -6.32
CA SER A 123 13.43 5.56 -7.26
C SER A 123 13.92 4.23 -7.82
N LEU A 124 13.06 3.49 -8.50
CA LEU A 124 13.42 2.26 -9.20
C LEU A 124 14.60 2.48 -10.16
N SER A 125 14.53 3.51 -11.01
CA SER A 125 15.56 3.82 -12.00
C SER A 125 16.90 4.26 -11.39
N THR A 126 16.89 4.71 -10.13
CA THR A 126 18.10 5.07 -9.38
C THR A 126 18.53 4.00 -8.38
N GLY A 127 17.95 2.78 -8.47
CA GLY A 127 18.38 1.65 -7.66
C GLY A 127 17.58 1.41 -6.37
N GLY A 128 16.39 2.01 -6.22
CA GLY A 128 15.58 1.90 -4.99
C GLY A 128 14.83 0.57 -4.82
N ARG A 129 14.90 -0.36 -5.77
CA ARG A 129 14.24 -1.64 -5.65
C ARG A 129 14.95 -2.54 -4.64
N VAL A 130 14.27 -2.86 -3.55
CA VAL A 130 14.75 -3.83 -2.57
C VAL A 130 14.54 -5.25 -3.10
N ILE A 131 15.61 -6.06 -3.07
CA ILE A 131 15.65 -7.43 -3.59
C ILE A 131 15.88 -8.47 -2.48
N GLU A 132 16.43 -8.07 -1.34
CA GLU A 132 16.74 -8.96 -0.22
C GLU A 132 16.79 -8.17 1.10
N VAL A 133 16.57 -8.87 2.21
CA VAL A 133 16.73 -8.33 3.57
C VAL A 133 17.60 -9.26 4.39
N ASP A 134 18.70 -8.74 4.93
CA ASP A 134 19.53 -9.42 5.94
C ASP A 134 19.13 -8.89 7.34
N VAL A 135 18.27 -9.66 8.00
CA VAL A 135 17.70 -9.28 9.30
C VAL A 135 18.77 -9.28 10.40
N GLY A 136 19.71 -10.25 10.36
CA GLY A 136 20.77 -10.38 11.35
C GLY A 136 21.73 -9.20 11.34
N ALA A 137 22.11 -8.74 10.17
CA ALA A 137 22.99 -7.58 9.99
C ALA A 137 22.22 -6.24 9.95
N ARG A 138 20.88 -6.25 9.93
CA ARG A 138 20.01 -5.10 9.70
C ARG A 138 20.35 -4.35 8.41
N ILE A 139 20.49 -5.11 7.33
CA ILE A 139 20.79 -4.58 6.00
C ILE A 139 19.61 -4.79 5.07
N VAL A 140 19.26 -3.74 4.34
CA VAL A 140 18.29 -3.77 3.22
C VAL A 140 19.09 -3.71 1.92
N VAL A 141 18.93 -4.72 1.06
CA VAL A 141 19.73 -4.89 -0.16
C VAL A 141 18.90 -4.46 -1.36
N THR A 142 19.47 -3.60 -2.18
CA THR A 142 18.96 -3.26 -3.51
C THR A 142 19.81 -3.92 -4.59
N GLU A 143 19.48 -3.69 -5.86
CA GLU A 143 20.27 -4.24 -6.99
C GLU A 143 21.72 -3.71 -7.02
N PHE A 144 21.96 -2.53 -6.46
CA PHE A 144 23.24 -1.84 -6.58
C PHE A 144 23.91 -1.54 -5.23
N ASP A 145 23.16 -1.63 -4.11
CA ASP A 145 23.66 -1.15 -2.82
C ASP A 145 23.17 -1.99 -1.64
N ARG A 146 23.85 -1.85 -0.50
CA ARG A 146 23.51 -2.47 0.78
C ARG A 146 23.34 -1.40 1.84
N HIS A 147 22.12 -1.16 2.28
CA HIS A 147 21.76 -0.08 3.20
C HIS A 147 21.63 -0.62 4.63
N ARG A 148 22.56 -0.28 5.51
CA ARG A 148 22.45 -0.57 6.93
C ARG A 148 21.37 0.33 7.54
N ALA A 149 20.46 -0.25 8.33
CA ALA A 149 19.36 0.45 8.97
C ALA A 149 19.42 0.28 10.49
N ASP A 150 19.32 1.36 11.24
CA ASP A 150 19.06 1.30 12.67
C ASP A 150 17.58 0.95 12.93
N VAL A 151 16.69 1.47 12.07
CA VAL A 151 15.28 1.09 11.99
C VAL A 151 14.92 0.79 10.54
N ALA A 152 14.36 -0.39 10.27
CA ALA A 152 13.88 -0.76 8.94
C ALA A 152 12.37 -0.96 8.94
N ASN A 153 11.66 -0.20 8.09
CA ASN A 153 10.24 -0.39 7.82
C ASN A 153 10.08 -1.05 6.44
N ILE A 154 9.89 -2.36 6.42
CA ILE A 154 9.82 -3.15 5.18
C ILE A 154 8.37 -3.41 4.80
N ILE A 155 7.86 -2.73 3.77
CA ILE A 155 6.52 -2.97 3.24
C ILE A 155 6.63 -3.98 2.10
N PRO A 156 6.25 -5.26 2.31
CA PRO A 156 6.42 -6.28 1.27
C PRO A 156 5.33 -6.13 0.20
N PRO A 157 5.53 -6.74 -0.99
CA PRO A 157 4.50 -6.87 -2.00
C PRO A 157 3.20 -7.46 -1.44
N GLN A 158 2.09 -7.20 -2.10
CA GLN A 158 0.76 -7.60 -1.65
C GLN A 158 0.00 -8.37 -2.72
N ARG A 159 -1.04 -9.09 -2.30
CA ARG A 159 -2.02 -9.76 -3.17
C ARG A 159 -3.39 -9.81 -2.49
N ALA A 160 -4.43 -10.14 -3.22
CA ALA A 160 -5.74 -10.40 -2.66
C ALA A 160 -5.70 -11.52 -1.61
N ALA A 161 -6.71 -11.57 -0.75
CA ALA A 161 -6.80 -12.59 0.30
C ALA A 161 -6.91 -14.02 -0.29
N ALA A 162 -6.62 -15.04 0.54
CA ALA A 162 -6.61 -16.43 0.08
C ALA A 162 -7.92 -16.86 -0.58
N ILE A 163 -9.06 -16.37 -0.08
CA ILE A 163 -10.38 -16.67 -0.66
C ILE A 163 -10.46 -16.32 -2.15
N ALA A 164 -9.79 -15.25 -2.59
CA ALA A 164 -9.79 -14.85 -4.00
C ALA A 164 -9.08 -15.86 -4.90
N ARG A 165 -7.96 -16.42 -4.41
CA ARG A 165 -7.24 -17.50 -5.08
C ARG A 165 -8.04 -18.80 -5.04
N ASP A 166 -8.52 -19.16 -3.86
CA ASP A 166 -9.16 -20.44 -3.60
C ASP A 166 -10.52 -20.56 -4.31
N SER A 167 -11.18 -19.43 -4.58
CA SER A 167 -12.40 -19.35 -5.41
C SER A 167 -12.10 -19.23 -6.92
N GLY A 168 -10.84 -19.12 -7.34
CA GLY A 168 -10.48 -18.89 -8.74
C GLY A 168 -10.75 -17.46 -9.24
N ALA A 169 -11.10 -16.51 -8.38
CA ALA A 169 -11.37 -15.13 -8.76
C ALA A 169 -10.10 -14.28 -8.95
N ALA A 170 -8.95 -14.72 -8.44
CA ALA A 170 -7.66 -14.06 -8.64
C ALA A 170 -6.92 -14.63 -9.86
N ASP A 171 -6.29 -13.75 -10.64
CA ASP A 171 -5.41 -14.13 -11.75
C ASP A 171 -3.95 -14.39 -11.28
N ARG A 172 -3.03 -14.52 -12.24
CA ARG A 172 -1.61 -14.74 -11.97
C ARG A 172 -0.93 -13.58 -11.24
N SER A 173 -1.48 -12.37 -11.29
CA SER A 173 -1.00 -11.23 -10.51
C SER A 173 -1.31 -11.35 -9.01
N GLY A 174 -2.23 -12.26 -8.67
CA GLY A 174 -2.75 -12.44 -7.32
C GLY A 174 -3.87 -11.47 -6.97
N TRP A 175 -4.43 -10.74 -7.94
CA TRP A 175 -5.54 -9.83 -7.80
C TRP A 175 -6.74 -10.26 -8.64
N CYS A 176 -7.91 -9.70 -8.39
CA CYS A 176 -9.16 -10.08 -9.04
C CYS A 176 -9.50 -9.11 -10.17
N PRO A 177 -9.33 -9.48 -11.45
CA PRO A 177 -9.83 -8.69 -12.57
C PRO A 177 -11.35 -8.70 -12.58
N VAL A 178 -11.97 -7.52 -12.67
CA VAL A 178 -13.43 -7.37 -12.65
C VAL A 178 -13.95 -6.58 -13.84
N ASP A 179 -15.20 -6.78 -14.17
CA ASP A 179 -15.94 -5.89 -15.05
C ASP A 179 -16.11 -4.52 -14.38
N PRO A 180 -15.79 -3.41 -15.05
CA PRO A 180 -15.77 -2.09 -14.41
C PRO A 180 -17.18 -1.50 -14.20
N VAL A 181 -18.24 -2.13 -14.70
CA VAL A 181 -19.63 -1.70 -14.52
C VAL A 181 -20.32 -2.47 -13.42
N SER A 182 -20.20 -3.80 -13.44
CA SER A 182 -20.89 -4.69 -12.50
C SER A 182 -20.02 -5.14 -11.33
N PHE A 183 -18.69 -5.02 -11.43
CA PHE A 183 -17.71 -5.64 -10.53
C PHE A 183 -17.74 -7.16 -10.51
N GLU A 184 -18.40 -7.77 -11.50
CA GLU A 184 -18.35 -9.22 -11.68
C GLU A 184 -16.93 -9.65 -12.04
N SER A 185 -16.48 -10.75 -11.45
CA SER A 185 -15.17 -11.34 -11.75
C SER A 185 -15.11 -11.74 -13.24
N ARG A 186 -14.02 -11.38 -13.90
CA ARG A 186 -13.78 -11.84 -15.28
C ARG A 186 -13.40 -13.31 -15.38
N LEU A 187 -13.18 -13.98 -14.24
CA LEU A 187 -12.71 -15.37 -14.15
C LEU A 187 -13.79 -16.31 -13.62
N GLN A 188 -14.71 -15.80 -12.80
CA GLN A 188 -15.72 -16.60 -12.10
C GLN A 188 -17.09 -15.93 -12.25
N PRO A 189 -17.99 -16.48 -13.07
CA PRO A 189 -19.33 -15.94 -13.24
C PRO A 189 -20.11 -15.87 -11.92
N ASN A 190 -20.95 -14.86 -11.79
CA ASN A 190 -21.81 -14.60 -10.63
C ASN A 190 -21.04 -14.32 -9.30
N ILE A 191 -19.74 -14.09 -9.37
CA ILE A 191 -18.94 -13.64 -8.24
C ILE A 191 -18.55 -12.18 -8.47
N HIS A 192 -18.95 -11.29 -7.56
CA HIS A 192 -18.60 -9.88 -7.61
C HIS A 192 -17.52 -9.56 -6.59
N VAL A 193 -16.47 -8.84 -7.02
CA VAL A 193 -15.32 -8.49 -6.17
C VAL A 193 -15.15 -6.97 -6.14
N ILE A 194 -15.05 -6.40 -4.95
CA ILE A 194 -14.88 -4.97 -4.71
C ILE A 194 -13.71 -4.67 -3.79
N GLY A 195 -13.34 -3.42 -3.68
CA GLY A 195 -12.30 -2.94 -2.76
C GLY A 195 -10.89 -3.34 -3.18
N ASP A 196 -10.02 -3.50 -2.20
CA ASP A 196 -8.59 -3.68 -2.44
C ASP A 196 -8.25 -4.94 -3.23
N ALA A 197 -9.09 -5.98 -3.20
CA ALA A 197 -8.88 -7.20 -3.96
C ALA A 197 -9.12 -7.02 -5.47
N ALA A 198 -10.02 -6.11 -5.86
CA ALA A 198 -10.41 -5.89 -7.24
C ALA A 198 -9.36 -5.09 -8.03
N VAL A 199 -9.19 -5.44 -9.30
CA VAL A 199 -8.50 -4.62 -10.31
C VAL A 199 -9.55 -4.05 -11.25
N MET A 200 -9.83 -2.77 -11.07
CA MET A 200 -10.79 -2.00 -11.85
C MET A 200 -10.09 -0.76 -12.43
N GLY A 201 -9.42 -0.93 -13.56
CA GLY A 201 -8.70 0.15 -14.25
C GLY A 201 -7.72 0.89 -13.34
N GLY A 202 -7.64 2.21 -13.45
CA GLY A 202 -6.75 3.07 -12.68
C GLY A 202 -7.25 3.46 -11.29
N MET A 203 -8.37 2.90 -10.81
CA MET A 203 -8.93 3.26 -9.51
C MET A 203 -8.03 2.75 -8.37
N PRO A 204 -7.64 3.59 -7.40
CA PRO A 204 -6.71 3.19 -6.35
C PRO A 204 -7.38 2.24 -5.35
N LYS A 205 -6.56 1.42 -4.69
CA LYS A 205 -6.97 0.55 -3.58
C LYS A 205 -7.06 1.38 -2.30
N SER A 206 -8.23 1.97 -2.06
CA SER A 206 -8.52 2.82 -0.89
C SER A 206 -9.89 2.51 -0.31
N ALA A 207 -10.10 2.87 0.96
CA ALA A 207 -11.40 2.69 1.64
C ALA A 207 -12.51 3.51 0.95
N PHE A 208 -12.20 4.72 0.47
CA PHE A 208 -13.15 5.56 -0.25
C PHE A 208 -13.57 4.90 -1.57
N ALA A 209 -12.59 4.41 -2.35
CA ALA A 209 -12.83 3.66 -3.58
C ALA A 209 -13.68 2.42 -3.30
N ALA A 210 -13.35 1.63 -2.29
CA ALA A 210 -14.08 0.42 -1.91
C ALA A 210 -15.56 0.73 -1.56
N ASN A 211 -15.81 1.82 -0.84
CA ASN A 211 -17.18 2.26 -0.52
C ASN A 211 -17.96 2.67 -1.77
N ALA A 212 -17.35 3.42 -2.67
CA ALA A 212 -17.97 3.81 -3.95
C ALA A 212 -18.28 2.58 -4.82
N GLN A 213 -17.33 1.65 -4.91
CA GLN A 213 -17.49 0.38 -5.63
C GLN A 213 -18.62 -0.47 -5.04
N ALA A 214 -18.72 -0.56 -3.71
CA ALA A 214 -19.76 -1.35 -3.05
C ALA A 214 -21.19 -0.88 -3.41
N LYS A 215 -21.41 0.43 -3.40
CA LYS A 215 -22.71 1.01 -3.79
C LYS A 215 -23.06 0.74 -5.24
N THR A 216 -22.10 0.90 -6.13
CA THR A 216 -22.26 0.64 -7.55
C THR A 216 -22.50 -0.85 -7.84
N CYS A 217 -21.71 -1.71 -7.23
CA CYS A 217 -21.86 -3.16 -7.36
C CYS A 217 -23.23 -3.64 -6.88
N ALA A 218 -23.71 -3.16 -5.73
CA ALA A 218 -25.04 -3.49 -5.22
C ALA A 218 -26.15 -3.07 -6.20
N ALA A 219 -26.07 -1.87 -6.77
CA ALA A 219 -27.03 -1.39 -7.77
C ALA A 219 -26.96 -2.23 -9.06
N ALA A 220 -25.76 -2.61 -9.50
CA ALA A 220 -25.57 -3.46 -10.67
C ALA A 220 -26.15 -4.86 -10.45
N ILE A 221 -25.92 -5.50 -9.31
CA ILE A 221 -26.48 -6.80 -8.96
C ILE A 221 -28.03 -6.74 -8.95
N ALA A 222 -28.60 -5.70 -8.34
CA ALA A 222 -30.06 -5.51 -8.32
C ALA A 222 -30.65 -5.34 -9.74
N ALA A 223 -29.95 -4.66 -10.64
CA ALA A 223 -30.35 -4.53 -12.03
C ALA A 223 -30.30 -5.89 -12.77
N LEU A 224 -29.19 -6.63 -12.63
CA LEU A 224 -28.99 -7.95 -13.24
C LEU A 224 -30.04 -8.96 -12.77
N LEU A 225 -30.35 -9.01 -11.47
CA LEU A 225 -31.38 -9.88 -10.91
C LEU A 225 -32.79 -9.53 -11.43
N ALA A 226 -33.02 -8.28 -11.83
CA ALA A 226 -34.28 -7.82 -12.46
C ALA A 226 -34.25 -7.94 -13.98
N GLY A 227 -33.28 -8.62 -14.58
CA GLY A 227 -33.13 -8.76 -16.04
C GLY A 227 -32.80 -7.45 -16.77
N ARG A 228 -32.28 -6.45 -16.07
CA ARG A 228 -31.94 -5.13 -16.63
C ARG A 228 -30.45 -4.95 -16.79
N THR A 229 -30.00 -4.17 -17.76
CA THR A 229 -28.61 -3.78 -17.94
C THR A 229 -28.19 -2.81 -16.82
N PRO A 230 -27.08 -3.05 -16.14
CA PRO A 230 -26.52 -2.11 -15.17
C PRO A 230 -26.14 -0.77 -15.82
N ALA A 231 -26.37 0.32 -15.11
CA ALA A 231 -25.95 1.65 -15.57
C ALA A 231 -24.43 1.80 -15.48
N THR A 232 -23.84 2.47 -16.47
CA THR A 232 -22.40 2.80 -16.45
C THR A 232 -22.07 3.73 -15.28
N PRO A 233 -21.19 3.34 -14.35
CA PRO A 233 -20.94 4.12 -13.15
C PRO A 233 -20.01 5.31 -13.41
N LYS A 234 -20.16 6.33 -12.58
CA LYS A 234 -19.18 7.38 -12.36
C LYS A 234 -18.69 7.23 -10.92
N LEU A 235 -17.49 6.71 -10.77
CA LEU A 235 -16.87 6.47 -9.46
C LEU A 235 -15.97 7.62 -9.08
N ILE A 236 -15.88 7.90 -7.80
CA ILE A 236 -14.99 8.91 -7.26
C ILE A 236 -14.07 8.32 -6.20
N ASN A 237 -12.91 8.92 -6.05
CA ASN A 237 -12.01 8.64 -4.95
C ASN A 237 -11.39 9.95 -4.46
N THR A 238 -11.29 10.10 -3.14
CA THR A 238 -10.56 11.19 -2.51
C THR A 238 -9.67 10.60 -1.42
N CYS A 239 -8.40 10.99 -1.42
CA CYS A 239 -7.43 10.60 -0.41
C CYS A 239 -6.76 11.84 0.16
N TYR A 240 -6.73 11.93 1.48
CA TYR A 240 -5.96 12.91 2.23
C TYR A 240 -4.69 12.23 2.75
N SER A 241 -3.60 12.97 2.90
CA SER A 241 -2.36 12.49 3.51
C SER A 241 -1.73 13.60 4.33
N LEU A 242 -1.39 13.28 5.57
CA LEU A 242 -0.66 14.20 6.44
C LEU A 242 0.80 14.27 5.99
N VAL A 243 1.32 15.48 5.87
CA VAL A 243 2.75 15.75 5.67
C VAL A 243 3.40 16.39 6.90
N ALA A 244 2.57 16.95 7.78
CA ALA A 244 2.88 17.39 9.14
C ALA A 244 1.63 17.28 10.00
N PRO A 245 1.67 17.41 11.33
CA PRO A 245 0.49 17.28 12.21
C PRO A 245 -0.65 18.26 11.86
N ASP A 246 -0.33 19.41 11.32
CA ASP A 246 -1.24 20.49 10.96
C ASP A 246 -1.32 20.75 9.44
N TYR A 247 -0.67 19.91 8.63
CA TYR A 247 -0.64 20.09 7.18
C TYR A 247 -0.95 18.78 6.45
N ALA A 248 -2.01 18.81 5.65
CA ALA A 248 -2.44 17.69 4.80
C ALA A 248 -2.46 18.07 3.33
N ILE A 249 -2.16 17.11 2.47
CA ILE A 249 -2.33 17.18 1.02
C ILE A 249 -3.43 16.24 0.56
N SER A 250 -4.11 16.57 -0.53
CA SER A 250 -5.21 15.75 -1.03
C SER A 250 -5.08 15.45 -2.52
N VAL A 251 -5.75 14.38 -2.95
CA VAL A 251 -6.02 14.07 -4.35
C VAL A 251 -7.45 13.61 -4.50
N ALA A 252 -8.15 14.12 -5.49
CA ALA A 252 -9.46 13.63 -5.90
C ALA A 252 -9.39 13.15 -7.34
N GLY A 253 -10.12 12.08 -7.64
CA GLY A 253 -10.21 11.50 -8.99
C GLY A 253 -11.62 11.07 -9.32
N VAL A 254 -11.95 11.19 -10.59
CA VAL A 254 -13.20 10.68 -11.18
C VAL A 254 -12.84 9.59 -12.15
N TYR A 255 -13.44 8.42 -11.99
CA TYR A 255 -13.17 7.22 -12.78
C TYR A 255 -14.44 6.80 -13.53
N ARG A 256 -14.26 6.49 -14.79
CA ARG A 256 -15.31 5.91 -15.63
C ARG A 256 -14.76 4.66 -16.29
N PRO A 257 -15.59 3.64 -16.53
CA PRO A 257 -15.20 2.54 -17.41
C PRO A 257 -14.75 3.11 -18.76
N ALA A 258 -13.63 2.59 -19.28
CA ALA A 258 -13.26 2.88 -20.66
C ALA A 258 -14.32 2.27 -21.59
N ALA A 259 -14.67 2.96 -22.66
CA ALA A 259 -15.37 2.34 -23.78
C ALA A 259 -14.45 1.25 -24.36
N ASN A 260 -14.98 0.02 -24.47
CA ASN A 260 -14.27 -1.08 -25.15
C ASN A 260 -14.19 -0.77 -26.63
#